data_f6e3d0a7515438a7c5f61ab23e0951a4
#
_entry.id   f6e3d0a7515438a7c5f61ab23e0951a4
#
_cell.length_a   1.000
_cell.length_b   1.000
_cell.length_c   1.000
_cell.angle_alpha   90.00
_cell.angle_beta   90.00
_cell.angle_gamma   90.00
#
_symmetry.space_group_name_H-M   'P 1'
#
loop_
_entity.id
_entity.type
_entity.pdbx_description
1 polymer ?
#
loop_
_entity_poly.entity_id
_entity_poly.type
_entity_poly.pdbx_seq_one_letter_code
_entity_poly.pdbx_strand_id
1 'polypeptide(L)'
;EKAQKENDDLKVVLIGPKVDTELQIAESNTEDEMYRKMEDLLENGEIDACVTMHYNFPIGVATVGKAITPGLGKDIFLATTTGTASTNRVEAMVKNTLYGIITAKTMGIENPSVGILNLDGSRQVESALKKLNSNGYQINFGESARADGGCVMRGNDLLSGSSDVMVADTLTGNIMMKVFSSYTTGGNYESAGYGYGPGIGENYNKIILILSRASGIPVVANAIRYAAKLAKGNLIEKSKDEFKKAKAAGLENILYELTKGSIKSEKQILMPNKEVVTAQISGIDIMDLESAVQMLWQE
;
A
#
# COMPACT_ATOMS: atom_id res chain seq x y z
N GLU A 1 12.22 20.28 -9.70
CA GLU A 1 12.76 21.59 -9.30
C GLU A 1 12.07 22.16 -8.06
N LYS A 2 10.70 22.29 -8.07
CA LYS A 2 9.95 22.89 -6.94
C LYS A 2 10.29 22.26 -5.59
N ALA A 3 10.34 20.92 -5.49
CA ALA A 3 10.66 20.25 -4.25
C ALA A 3 12.06 20.59 -3.74
N GLN A 4 13.05 20.68 -4.63
CA GLN A 4 14.43 21.02 -4.29
C GLN A 4 14.57 22.50 -3.89
N LYS A 5 13.92 23.43 -4.62
CA LYS A 5 13.95 24.86 -4.31
C LYS A 5 13.33 25.21 -2.95
N GLU A 6 12.41 24.39 -2.46
CA GLU A 6 11.73 24.59 -1.17
C GLU A 6 12.40 23.82 0.00
N ASN A 7 13.50 23.07 -0.24
CA ASN A 7 14.17 22.26 0.77
C ASN A 7 15.68 22.18 0.48
N ASP A 8 16.49 22.92 1.23
CA ASP A 8 17.94 23.04 1.04
C ASP A 8 18.68 21.70 1.18
N ASP A 9 18.16 20.78 2.00
CA ASP A 9 18.76 19.46 2.24
C ASP A 9 18.37 18.41 1.21
N LEU A 10 17.57 18.77 0.20
CA LEU A 10 17.04 17.84 -0.79
C LEU A 10 17.74 18.04 -2.14
N LYS A 11 18.46 17.01 -2.56
CA LYS A 11 19.02 16.94 -3.92
C LYS A 11 18.17 15.99 -4.77
N VAL A 12 17.67 16.50 -5.89
CA VAL A 12 16.86 15.73 -6.84
C VAL A 12 17.67 15.40 -8.08
N VAL A 13 17.70 14.12 -8.45
CA VAL A 13 18.29 13.63 -9.70
C VAL A 13 17.16 13.18 -10.62
N LEU A 14 17.11 13.72 -11.82
CA LEU A 14 16.17 13.30 -12.85
C LEU A 14 16.75 12.13 -13.63
N ILE A 15 16.06 11.01 -13.68
CA ILE A 15 16.41 9.86 -14.51
C ILE A 15 15.55 9.92 -15.77
N GLY A 16 16.16 10.10 -16.92
CA GLY A 16 15.42 10.22 -18.17
C GLY A 16 16.23 10.90 -19.29
N PRO A 17 15.57 11.23 -20.40
CA PRO A 17 16.24 11.90 -21.50
C PRO A 17 16.69 13.31 -21.08
N LYS A 18 17.66 13.85 -21.81
CA LYS A 18 18.16 15.20 -21.60
C LYS A 18 17.05 16.21 -21.85
N VAL A 19 16.76 17.03 -20.86
CA VAL A 19 15.79 18.13 -20.90
C VAL A 19 16.42 19.40 -20.34
N ASP A 20 15.84 20.56 -20.66
CA ASP A 20 16.25 21.83 -20.09
C ASP A 20 15.76 21.95 -18.63
N THR A 21 16.67 21.80 -17.69
CA THR A 21 16.40 21.82 -16.24
C THR A 21 17.67 22.17 -15.45
N GLU A 22 17.47 22.75 -14.28
CA GLU A 22 18.54 22.99 -13.28
C GLU A 22 18.91 21.73 -12.47
N LEU A 23 18.14 20.63 -12.63
CA LEU A 23 18.39 19.37 -11.91
C LEU A 23 19.57 18.61 -12.52
N GLN A 24 20.26 17.84 -11.70
CA GLN A 24 21.19 16.82 -12.19
C GLN A 24 20.40 15.76 -12.98
N ILE A 25 20.86 15.40 -14.17
CA ILE A 25 20.25 14.39 -15.02
C ILE A 25 21.13 13.13 -15.02
N ALA A 26 20.56 11.99 -14.70
CA ALA A 26 21.08 10.66 -15.01
C ALA A 26 20.46 10.23 -16.35
N GLU A 27 21.17 10.53 -17.45
CA GLU A 27 20.65 10.38 -18.80
C GLU A 27 20.31 8.91 -19.11
N SER A 28 19.10 8.69 -19.64
CA SER A 28 18.56 7.41 -20.06
C SER A 28 17.45 7.63 -21.08
N ASN A 29 17.43 6.87 -22.16
CA ASN A 29 16.55 7.15 -23.29
C ASN A 29 15.39 6.16 -23.47
N THR A 30 15.45 5.01 -22.78
CA THR A 30 14.40 3.98 -22.81
C THR A 30 13.90 3.69 -21.39
N GLU A 31 12.68 3.14 -21.27
CA GLU A 31 12.12 2.75 -19.97
C GLU A 31 13.03 1.73 -19.28
N ASP A 32 13.55 0.75 -20.01
CA ASP A 32 14.44 -0.28 -19.44
C ASP A 32 15.76 0.32 -18.91
N GLU A 33 16.32 1.29 -19.60
CA GLU A 33 17.51 2.03 -19.14
C GLU A 33 17.20 2.84 -17.88
N MET A 34 16.04 3.52 -17.84
CA MET A 34 15.59 4.27 -16.65
C MET A 34 15.45 3.36 -15.44
N TYR A 35 14.84 2.17 -15.61
CA TYR A 35 14.70 1.19 -14.54
C TYR A 35 16.06 0.70 -14.03
N ARG A 36 16.94 0.28 -14.92
CA ARG A 36 18.30 -0.17 -14.53
C ARG A 36 19.05 0.93 -13.83
N LYS A 37 19.01 2.16 -14.37
CA LYS A 37 19.69 3.30 -13.78
C LYS A 37 19.16 3.63 -12.38
N MET A 38 17.84 3.56 -12.18
CA MET A 38 17.21 3.74 -10.88
C MET A 38 17.67 2.68 -9.87
N GLU A 39 17.68 1.42 -10.28
CA GLU A 39 18.13 0.30 -9.44
C GLU A 39 19.61 0.46 -9.07
N ASP A 40 20.48 0.75 -10.03
CA ASP A 40 21.90 0.94 -9.83
C ASP A 40 22.19 2.09 -8.84
N LEU A 41 21.52 3.23 -9.01
CA LEU A 41 21.69 4.40 -8.13
C LEU A 41 21.25 4.10 -6.69
N LEU A 42 20.14 3.35 -6.53
CA LEU A 42 19.68 2.91 -5.19
C LEU A 42 20.62 1.89 -4.56
N GLU A 43 21.08 0.90 -5.33
CA GLU A 43 21.97 -0.16 -4.82
C GLU A 43 23.36 0.36 -4.46
N ASN A 44 23.87 1.32 -5.22
CA ASN A 44 25.16 1.96 -4.94
C ASN A 44 25.08 3.03 -3.83
N GLY A 45 23.87 3.35 -3.34
CA GLY A 45 23.66 4.40 -2.35
C GLY A 45 23.92 5.82 -2.87
N GLU A 46 23.86 6.02 -4.19
CA GLU A 46 23.98 7.34 -4.82
C GLU A 46 22.70 8.17 -4.66
N ILE A 47 21.56 7.50 -4.48
CA ILE A 47 20.28 8.10 -4.09
C ILE A 47 19.67 7.33 -2.92
N ASP A 48 19.01 8.03 -2.02
CA ASP A 48 18.36 7.44 -0.82
C ASP A 48 16.96 6.89 -1.12
N ALA A 49 16.28 7.44 -2.13
CA ALA A 49 14.92 7.08 -2.48
C ALA A 49 14.61 7.43 -3.94
N CYS A 50 13.60 6.79 -4.50
CA CYS A 50 13.11 7.07 -5.85
C CYS A 50 11.61 7.34 -5.85
N VAL A 51 11.16 8.17 -6.81
CA VAL A 51 9.76 8.43 -7.11
C VAL A 51 9.52 8.12 -8.58
N THR A 52 8.63 7.20 -8.88
CA THR A 52 8.35 6.72 -10.24
C THR A 52 6.85 6.54 -10.49
N MET A 53 6.43 6.52 -11.75
CA MET A 53 5.02 6.28 -12.11
C MET A 53 4.64 4.80 -12.12
N HIS A 54 5.61 3.92 -12.26
CA HIS A 54 5.39 2.48 -12.29
C HIS A 54 6.59 1.74 -11.73
N TYR A 55 6.32 0.68 -10.95
CA TYR A 55 7.33 -0.26 -10.47
C TYR A 55 6.68 -1.60 -10.14
N ASN A 56 7.29 -2.68 -10.55
CA ASN A 56 6.81 -4.03 -10.31
C ASN A 56 7.28 -4.53 -8.94
N PHE A 57 6.51 -4.21 -7.91
CA PHE A 57 6.79 -4.74 -6.57
C PHE A 57 6.60 -6.26 -6.51
N PRO A 58 7.48 -6.99 -5.81
CA PRO A 58 7.26 -8.41 -5.57
C PRO A 58 6.04 -8.63 -4.65
N ILE A 59 5.46 -9.83 -4.72
CA ILE A 59 4.41 -10.25 -3.76
C ILE A 59 4.97 -10.14 -2.35
N GLY A 60 4.19 -9.60 -1.44
CA GLY A 60 4.63 -9.26 -0.08
C GLY A 60 5.00 -7.80 0.10
N VAL A 61 5.00 -7.01 -0.97
CA VAL A 61 5.25 -5.56 -0.93
C VAL A 61 4.03 -4.81 -1.44
N ALA A 62 3.58 -3.84 -0.66
CA ALA A 62 2.49 -2.95 -1.04
C ALA A 62 2.75 -1.52 -0.55
N THR A 63 2.17 -0.53 -1.21
CA THR A 63 2.48 0.88 -0.95
C THR A 63 1.54 1.50 0.06
N VAL A 64 2.08 2.39 0.90
CA VAL A 64 1.31 3.18 1.86
C VAL A 64 1.22 4.62 1.37
N GLY A 65 0.08 4.98 0.81
CA GLY A 65 -0.18 6.32 0.33
C GLY A 65 -0.41 7.31 1.47
N LYS A 66 -0.02 8.56 1.26
CA LYS A 66 -0.32 9.65 2.19
C LYS A 66 -1.29 10.62 1.54
N ALA A 67 -2.53 10.65 2.03
CA ALA A 67 -3.62 11.45 1.50
C ALA A 67 -3.96 12.62 2.43
N ILE A 68 -4.62 13.63 1.88
CA ILE A 68 -5.25 14.71 2.63
C ILE A 68 -6.75 14.46 2.63
N THR A 69 -7.36 14.36 3.80
CA THR A 69 -8.80 14.07 3.92
C THR A 69 -9.66 15.23 3.44
N PRO A 70 -10.71 14.98 2.67
CA PRO A 70 -11.60 16.05 2.17
C PRO A 70 -12.36 16.79 3.28
N GLY A 71 -12.69 16.09 4.36
CA GLY A 71 -13.55 16.64 5.41
C GLY A 71 -12.85 17.67 6.30
N LEU A 72 -11.64 17.35 6.77
CA LEU A 72 -10.92 18.19 7.74
C LEU A 72 -9.51 18.59 7.27
N GLY A 73 -9.09 18.21 6.08
CA GLY A 73 -7.75 18.51 5.58
C GLY A 73 -6.62 17.84 6.36
N LYS A 74 -6.91 16.72 7.05
CA LYS A 74 -5.90 15.97 7.80
C LYS A 74 -5.09 15.08 6.90
N ASP A 75 -3.81 14.94 7.19
CA ASP A 75 -2.97 13.90 6.62
C ASP A 75 -3.37 12.53 7.19
N ILE A 76 -3.59 11.55 6.33
CA ILE A 76 -3.79 10.14 6.71
C ILE A 76 -2.92 9.22 5.87
N PHE A 77 -2.57 8.06 6.41
CA PHE A 77 -1.91 6.99 5.70
C PHE A 77 -2.93 5.95 5.24
N LEU A 78 -3.07 5.78 3.92
CA LEU A 78 -3.90 4.72 3.32
C LEU A 78 -3.06 3.46 3.13
N ALA A 79 -3.34 2.46 3.90
CA ALA A 79 -2.62 1.20 3.89
C ALA A 79 -3.55 0.07 3.37
N THR A 80 -3.53 -0.27 2.05
CA THR A 80 -2.54 0.13 1.06
C THR A 80 -3.17 0.68 -0.22
N THR A 81 -2.36 1.17 -1.15
CA THR A 81 -2.85 1.86 -2.37
C THR A 81 -2.44 1.17 -3.68
N THR A 82 -1.36 0.38 -3.71
CA THR A 82 -0.93 -0.45 -4.84
C THR A 82 -0.01 -1.58 -4.36
N GLY A 83 0.28 -2.55 -5.19
CA GLY A 83 1.03 -3.74 -4.82
C GLY A 83 0.16 -4.81 -4.14
N THR A 84 0.77 -5.92 -3.76
CA THR A 84 0.07 -7.10 -3.21
C THR A 84 0.80 -7.62 -1.98
N ALA A 85 0.29 -7.32 -0.79
CA ALA A 85 0.89 -7.79 0.47
C ALA A 85 0.70 -9.31 0.69
N SER A 86 -0.40 -9.88 0.20
CA SER A 86 -0.70 -11.30 0.16
C SER A 86 -1.82 -11.57 -0.85
N THR A 87 -1.90 -12.77 -1.37
CA THR A 87 -3.01 -13.25 -2.21
C THR A 87 -4.29 -13.47 -1.39
N ASN A 88 -4.17 -13.72 -0.09
CA ASN A 88 -5.31 -13.77 0.82
C ASN A 88 -5.64 -12.37 1.33
N ARG A 89 -6.88 -11.92 1.12
CA ARG A 89 -7.34 -10.56 1.44
C ARG A 89 -7.20 -10.21 2.94
N VAL A 90 -7.59 -11.12 3.83
CA VAL A 90 -7.54 -10.87 5.28
C VAL A 90 -6.09 -10.81 5.75
N GLU A 91 -5.25 -11.75 5.29
CA GLU A 91 -3.81 -11.71 5.52
C GLU A 91 -3.19 -10.42 4.99
N ALA A 92 -3.54 -10.03 3.76
CA ALA A 92 -3.07 -8.78 3.17
C ALA A 92 -3.40 -7.58 4.06
N MET A 93 -4.63 -7.46 4.55
CA MET A 93 -5.04 -6.34 5.42
C MET A 93 -4.33 -6.35 6.78
N VAL A 94 -4.01 -7.51 7.35
CA VAL A 94 -3.17 -7.59 8.56
C VAL A 94 -1.75 -7.08 8.28
N LYS A 95 -1.13 -7.51 7.17
CA LYS A 95 0.18 -7.00 6.74
C LYS A 95 0.13 -5.51 6.41
N ASN A 96 -0.92 -5.05 5.72
CA ASN A 96 -1.15 -3.64 5.41
C ASN A 96 -1.17 -2.78 6.68
N THR A 97 -1.74 -3.29 7.77
CA THR A 97 -1.71 -2.61 9.06
C THR A 97 -0.28 -2.34 9.53
N LEU A 98 0.59 -3.35 9.47
CA LEU A 98 1.99 -3.19 9.82
C LEU A 98 2.70 -2.18 8.91
N TYR A 99 2.44 -2.22 7.61
CA TYR A 99 3.01 -1.29 6.64
C TYR A 99 2.60 0.16 6.94
N GLY A 100 1.34 0.38 7.28
CA GLY A 100 0.83 1.68 7.71
C GLY A 100 1.48 2.18 8.99
N ILE A 101 1.61 1.33 10.01
CA ILE A 101 2.27 1.67 11.28
C ILE A 101 3.74 2.01 11.06
N ILE A 102 4.48 1.20 10.30
CA ILE A 102 5.89 1.43 9.94
C ILE A 102 6.04 2.79 9.28
N THR A 103 5.21 3.07 8.29
CA THR A 103 5.26 4.33 7.54
C THR A 103 4.96 5.53 8.44
N ALA A 104 3.89 5.46 9.24
CA ALA A 104 3.51 6.54 10.15
C ALA A 104 4.59 6.81 11.21
N LYS A 105 5.17 5.77 11.80
CA LYS A 105 6.31 5.89 12.73
C LYS A 105 7.53 6.50 12.06
N THR A 106 7.81 6.14 10.81
CA THR A 106 8.91 6.73 10.05
C THR A 106 8.70 8.22 9.81
N MET A 107 7.46 8.63 9.66
CA MET A 107 7.06 10.03 9.49
C MET A 107 6.97 10.80 10.82
N GLY A 108 7.36 10.20 11.95
CA GLY A 108 7.44 10.86 13.27
C GLY A 108 6.21 10.70 14.15
N ILE A 109 5.24 9.88 13.79
CA ILE A 109 4.10 9.55 14.66
C ILE A 109 4.48 8.31 15.46
N GLU A 110 4.93 8.48 16.70
CA GLU A 110 5.45 7.37 17.52
C GLU A 110 4.41 6.29 17.81
N ASN A 111 3.16 6.69 18.07
CA ASN A 111 2.06 5.79 18.41
C ASN A 111 0.84 6.05 17.50
N PRO A 112 0.94 5.72 16.20
CA PRO A 112 -0.11 6.03 15.25
C PRO A 112 -1.40 5.27 15.56
N SER A 113 -2.52 5.98 15.50
CA SER A 113 -3.84 5.37 15.61
C SER A 113 -4.20 4.61 14.34
N VAL A 114 -4.77 3.40 14.52
CA VAL A 114 -5.09 2.48 13.42
C VAL A 114 -6.60 2.26 13.34
N GLY A 115 -7.19 2.60 12.20
CA GLY A 115 -8.56 2.27 11.84
C GLY A 115 -8.61 1.24 10.71
N ILE A 116 -9.54 0.32 10.79
CA ILE A 116 -9.77 -0.71 9.77
C ILE A 116 -11.03 -0.34 9.01
N LEU A 117 -10.93 -0.06 7.72
CA LEU A 117 -12.11 0.25 6.92
C LEU A 117 -13.06 -0.96 6.89
N ASN A 118 -14.36 -0.73 7.04
CA ASN A 118 -15.39 -1.77 7.11
C ASN A 118 -15.62 -2.44 5.75
N LEU A 119 -14.69 -3.30 5.38
CA LEU A 119 -14.69 -4.12 4.17
C LEU A 119 -14.92 -5.58 4.55
N ASP A 120 -15.15 -6.43 3.57
CA ASP A 120 -15.21 -7.88 3.80
C ASP A 120 -13.93 -8.37 4.48
N GLY A 121 -14.09 -9.15 5.55
CA GLY A 121 -12.98 -9.63 6.35
C GLY A 121 -12.51 -8.67 7.45
N SER A 122 -13.01 -7.42 7.53
CA SER A 122 -12.56 -6.43 8.53
C SER A 122 -12.63 -6.92 9.99
N ARG A 123 -13.65 -7.71 10.33
CA ARG A 123 -13.78 -8.30 11.69
C ARG A 123 -12.76 -9.39 11.97
N GLN A 124 -12.37 -10.14 10.94
CA GLN A 124 -11.29 -11.14 11.06
C GLN A 124 -9.93 -10.42 11.21
N VAL A 125 -9.72 -9.35 10.47
CA VAL A 125 -8.54 -8.47 10.61
C VAL A 125 -8.47 -7.89 12.02
N GLU A 126 -9.58 -7.31 12.52
CA GLU A 126 -9.68 -6.78 13.88
C GLU A 126 -9.30 -7.82 14.93
N SER A 127 -9.86 -9.04 14.82
CA SER A 127 -9.58 -10.16 15.75
C SER A 127 -8.10 -10.55 15.70
N ALA A 128 -7.51 -10.67 14.51
CA ALA A 128 -6.11 -11.01 14.34
C ALA A 128 -5.18 -9.93 14.92
N LEU A 129 -5.48 -8.66 14.68
CA LEU A 129 -4.70 -7.53 15.21
C LEU A 129 -4.83 -7.42 16.74
N LYS A 130 -6.02 -7.65 17.32
CA LYS A 130 -6.21 -7.70 18.76
C LYS A 130 -5.42 -8.86 19.39
N LYS A 131 -5.36 -10.03 18.73
CA LYS A 131 -4.52 -11.15 19.17
C LYS A 131 -3.04 -10.78 19.12
N LEU A 132 -2.58 -10.15 18.04
CA LEU A 132 -1.21 -9.68 17.90
C LEU A 132 -0.86 -8.66 19.00
N ASN A 133 -1.78 -7.73 19.30
CA ASN A 133 -1.61 -6.73 20.35
C ASN A 133 -1.54 -7.38 21.74
N SER A 134 -2.41 -8.35 22.06
CA SER A 134 -2.38 -9.08 23.34
C SER A 134 -1.11 -9.92 23.51
N ASN A 135 -0.48 -10.31 22.42
CA ASN A 135 0.79 -11.04 22.41
C ASN A 135 2.01 -10.11 22.56
N GLY A 136 1.80 -8.78 22.68
CA GLY A 136 2.86 -7.80 22.96
C GLY A 136 3.28 -6.89 21.82
N TYR A 137 2.72 -7.03 20.61
CA TYR A 137 2.92 -6.03 19.55
C TYR A 137 1.93 -4.87 19.72
N GLN A 138 2.38 -3.75 20.26
CA GLN A 138 1.55 -2.60 20.60
C GLN A 138 0.89 -1.98 19.37
N ILE A 139 -0.45 -1.97 19.34
CA ILE A 139 -1.28 -1.32 18.32
C ILE A 139 -2.21 -0.34 19.02
N ASN A 140 -2.13 0.93 18.65
CA ASN A 140 -3.06 1.94 19.11
C ASN A 140 -4.29 1.93 18.19
N PHE A 141 -5.37 1.27 18.62
CA PHE A 141 -6.60 1.24 17.85
C PHE A 141 -7.32 2.59 17.92
N GLY A 142 -7.62 3.16 16.74
CA GLY A 142 -8.44 4.37 16.65
C GLY A 142 -9.89 4.08 17.00
N GLU A 143 -10.63 5.14 17.33
CA GLU A 143 -12.05 5.08 17.60
C GLU A 143 -12.86 5.72 16.48
N SER A 144 -13.89 5.00 16.00
CA SER A 144 -14.87 5.55 15.05
C SER A 144 -15.68 6.67 15.75
N ALA A 145 -16.01 7.70 14.98
CA ALA A 145 -16.90 8.79 15.44
C ALA A 145 -18.36 8.34 15.69
N ARG A 146 -18.67 7.06 15.50
CA ARG A 146 -20.00 6.49 15.74
C ARG A 146 -20.25 6.29 17.24
N ALA A 147 -21.53 6.25 17.62
CA ALA A 147 -21.95 6.05 19.00
C ALA A 147 -21.50 4.70 19.61
N ASP A 148 -21.31 3.66 18.75
CA ASP A 148 -20.82 2.34 19.16
C ASP A 148 -19.28 2.23 19.17
N GLY A 149 -18.56 3.28 18.74
CA GLY A 149 -17.10 3.34 18.76
C GLY A 149 -16.43 2.21 17.97
N GLY A 150 -15.23 1.82 18.44
CA GLY A 150 -14.45 0.71 17.89
C GLY A 150 -13.57 1.11 16.70
N CYS A 151 -12.64 0.22 16.35
CA CYS A 151 -11.62 0.49 15.34
C CYS A 151 -12.04 0.13 13.90
N VAL A 152 -13.25 -0.42 13.71
CA VAL A 152 -13.80 -0.68 12.37
C VAL A 152 -14.50 0.58 11.86
N MET A 153 -13.85 1.25 10.92
CA MET A 153 -14.17 2.58 10.41
C MET A 153 -15.15 2.54 9.24
N ARG A 154 -15.91 3.62 9.06
CA ARG A 154 -16.80 3.82 7.91
C ARG A 154 -16.38 5.05 7.09
N GLY A 155 -17.16 5.34 6.04
CA GLY A 155 -16.86 6.44 5.13
C GLY A 155 -16.67 7.79 5.82
N ASN A 156 -17.47 8.12 6.84
CA ASN A 156 -17.32 9.37 7.58
C ASN A 156 -16.00 9.44 8.36
N ASP A 157 -15.56 8.32 8.93
CA ASP A 157 -14.27 8.24 9.64
C ASP A 157 -13.11 8.45 8.68
N LEU A 158 -13.21 7.88 7.48
CA LEU A 158 -12.24 8.07 6.41
C LEU A 158 -12.21 9.53 5.93
N LEU A 159 -13.37 10.15 5.71
CA LEU A 159 -13.47 11.55 5.27
C LEU A 159 -12.93 12.54 6.29
N SER A 160 -13.10 12.28 7.58
CA SER A 160 -12.63 13.14 8.68
C SER A 160 -11.20 12.83 9.13
N GLY A 161 -10.63 11.69 8.72
CA GLY A 161 -9.34 11.24 9.21
C GLY A 161 -9.39 10.92 10.70
N SER A 162 -10.31 10.03 11.13
CA SER A 162 -10.47 9.63 12.52
C SER A 162 -9.27 8.82 13.06
N SER A 163 -8.44 8.29 12.17
CA SER A 163 -7.20 7.57 12.51
C SER A 163 -6.06 8.02 11.63
N ASP A 164 -4.83 7.92 12.15
CA ASP A 164 -3.61 8.25 11.39
C ASP A 164 -3.38 7.26 10.24
N VAL A 165 -3.64 5.97 10.50
CA VAL A 165 -3.55 4.88 9.53
C VAL A 165 -4.95 4.33 9.26
N MET A 166 -5.37 4.35 8.01
CA MET A 166 -6.61 3.72 7.56
C MET A 166 -6.27 2.48 6.73
N VAL A 167 -6.62 1.31 7.27
CA VAL A 167 -6.34 0.01 6.65
C VAL A 167 -7.46 -0.37 5.69
N ALA A 168 -7.09 -0.71 4.48
CA ALA A 168 -7.98 -1.17 3.43
C ALA A 168 -7.33 -2.26 2.57
N ASP A 169 -8.11 -2.91 1.72
CA ASP A 169 -7.52 -3.65 0.60
C ASP A 169 -6.94 -2.69 -0.45
N THR A 170 -6.06 -3.22 -1.28
CA THR A 170 -5.32 -2.42 -2.25
C THR A 170 -6.22 -1.70 -3.26
N LEU A 171 -7.28 -2.35 -3.76
CA LEU A 171 -8.20 -1.73 -4.73
C LEU A 171 -8.95 -0.56 -4.10
N THR A 172 -9.51 -0.77 -2.92
CA THR A 172 -10.21 0.30 -2.19
C THR A 172 -9.27 1.47 -1.88
N GLY A 173 -8.07 1.20 -1.39
CA GLY A 173 -7.09 2.25 -1.12
C GLY A 173 -6.62 2.99 -2.38
N ASN A 174 -6.47 2.29 -3.51
CA ASN A 174 -6.16 2.91 -4.80
C ASN A 174 -7.26 3.88 -5.25
N ILE A 175 -8.52 3.44 -5.19
CA ILE A 175 -9.67 4.27 -5.56
C ILE A 175 -9.78 5.48 -4.63
N MET A 176 -9.64 5.28 -3.32
CA MET A 176 -9.70 6.38 -2.34
C MET A 176 -8.57 7.39 -2.55
N MET A 177 -7.35 6.93 -2.85
CA MET A 177 -6.26 7.83 -3.19
C MET A 177 -6.60 8.68 -4.42
N LYS A 178 -7.12 8.07 -5.49
CA LYS A 178 -7.54 8.82 -6.69
C LYS A 178 -8.62 9.85 -6.38
N VAL A 179 -9.64 9.47 -5.62
CA VAL A 179 -10.74 10.37 -5.24
C VAL A 179 -10.20 11.54 -4.40
N PHE A 180 -9.44 11.26 -3.35
CA PHE A 180 -8.93 12.31 -2.45
C PHE A 180 -7.90 13.23 -3.10
N SER A 181 -7.11 12.72 -4.05
CA SER A 181 -6.13 13.53 -4.73
C SER A 181 -6.71 14.42 -5.84
N SER A 182 -7.87 14.06 -6.41
CA SER A 182 -8.42 14.72 -7.60
C SER A 182 -9.79 15.37 -7.44
N TYR A 183 -10.44 15.27 -6.27
CA TYR A 183 -11.80 15.82 -6.10
C TYR A 183 -11.87 17.34 -6.32
N THR A 184 -10.83 18.09 -5.95
CA THR A 184 -10.77 19.55 -6.14
C THR A 184 -10.61 19.98 -7.60
N THR A 185 -10.19 19.06 -8.47
CA THR A 185 -10.04 19.27 -9.92
C THR A 185 -11.14 18.64 -10.75
N GLY A 186 -12.20 18.13 -10.07
CA GLY A 186 -13.28 17.42 -10.74
C GLY A 186 -12.84 16.10 -11.40
N GLY A 187 -11.78 15.48 -10.89
CA GLY A 187 -11.21 14.23 -11.43
C GLY A 187 -10.26 14.42 -12.62
N ASN A 188 -9.97 15.66 -13.02
CA ASN A 188 -9.15 15.94 -14.20
C ASN A 188 -7.67 15.56 -13.96
N TYR A 189 -7.13 15.88 -12.79
CA TYR A 189 -5.79 15.49 -12.38
C TYR A 189 -5.67 15.48 -10.86
N GLU A 190 -4.64 14.81 -10.34
CA GLU A 190 -4.35 14.76 -8.90
C GLU A 190 -3.60 16.03 -8.47
N SER A 191 -4.20 16.80 -7.57
CA SER A 191 -3.68 18.09 -7.09
C SER A 191 -3.36 18.11 -5.61
N ALA A 192 -3.80 17.11 -4.84
CA ALA A 192 -3.64 17.03 -3.40
C ALA A 192 -3.01 15.70 -2.95
N GLY A 193 -2.40 15.69 -1.75
CA GLY A 193 -1.76 14.50 -1.20
C GLY A 193 -0.31 14.34 -1.64
N TYR A 194 0.23 13.13 -1.42
CA TYR A 194 1.66 12.83 -1.53
C TYR A 194 1.95 11.61 -2.44
N GLY A 195 1.01 11.27 -3.31
CA GLY A 195 1.07 10.09 -4.18
C GLY A 195 0.78 8.78 -3.43
N TYR A 196 1.02 7.67 -4.12
CA TYR A 196 0.63 6.32 -3.66
C TYR A 196 1.60 5.73 -2.63
N GLY A 197 2.70 6.42 -2.37
CA GLY A 197 3.62 6.15 -1.28
C GLY A 197 4.67 5.09 -1.55
N PRO A 198 5.49 4.78 -0.53
CA PRO A 198 6.56 3.81 -0.60
C PRO A 198 6.04 2.38 -0.61
N GLY A 199 6.73 1.49 -1.34
CA GLY A 199 6.61 0.06 -1.16
C GLY A 199 7.16 -0.36 0.20
N ILE A 200 6.37 -1.10 0.96
CA ILE A 200 6.75 -1.68 2.26
C ILE A 200 6.58 -3.19 2.19
N GLY A 201 7.54 -3.91 2.72
CA GLY A 201 7.51 -5.38 2.82
C GLY A 201 8.58 -5.87 3.77
N GLU A 202 8.42 -7.10 4.26
CA GLU A 202 9.27 -7.65 5.32
C GLU A 202 10.78 -7.61 5.01
N ASN A 203 11.16 -8.00 3.80
CA ASN A 203 12.56 -8.03 3.38
C ASN A 203 12.85 -7.02 2.27
N TYR A 204 11.99 -6.00 2.15
CA TYR A 204 12.14 -4.99 1.12
C TYR A 204 13.01 -3.84 1.64
N ASN A 205 14.12 -3.59 0.96
CA ASN A 205 15.20 -2.70 1.41
C ASN A 205 15.41 -1.48 0.49
N LYS A 206 14.40 -1.11 -0.30
CA LYS A 206 14.44 0.06 -1.19
C LYS A 206 13.32 1.03 -0.83
N ILE A 207 13.56 2.33 -1.00
CA ILE A 207 12.55 3.36 -0.82
C ILE A 207 12.10 3.82 -2.21
N ILE A 208 11.06 3.18 -2.74
CA ILE A 208 10.49 3.50 -4.05
C ILE A 208 9.03 3.90 -3.86
N LEU A 209 8.70 5.12 -4.23
CA LEU A 209 7.36 5.69 -4.15
C LEU A 209 6.69 5.69 -5.52
N ILE A 210 5.41 5.42 -5.54
CA ILE A 210 4.60 5.42 -6.77
C ILE A 210 3.80 6.71 -6.90
N LEU A 211 3.77 7.23 -8.12
CA LEU A 211 2.89 8.28 -8.58
C LEU A 211 1.90 7.75 -9.62
N SER A 212 0.83 8.47 -9.83
CA SER A 212 -0.08 8.25 -10.95
C SER A 212 0.37 9.06 -12.18
N ARG A 213 0.02 8.62 -13.37
CA ARG A 213 0.15 9.43 -14.59
C ARG A 213 -0.68 10.72 -14.55
N ALA A 214 -1.71 10.75 -13.70
CA ALA A 214 -2.54 11.92 -13.47
C ALA A 214 -1.99 12.86 -12.38
N SER A 215 -0.88 12.53 -11.73
CA SER A 215 -0.30 13.35 -10.66
C SER A 215 0.20 14.68 -11.19
N GLY A 216 -0.37 15.77 -10.71
CA GLY A 216 0.05 17.11 -11.02
C GLY A 216 1.30 17.55 -10.24
N ILE A 217 1.85 18.70 -10.61
CA ILE A 217 3.07 19.29 -10.02
C ILE A 217 3.04 19.29 -8.48
N PRO A 218 1.93 19.66 -7.79
CA PRO A 218 1.89 19.67 -6.34
C PRO A 218 2.11 18.27 -5.72
N VAL A 219 1.47 17.25 -6.29
CA VAL A 219 1.57 15.87 -5.81
C VAL A 219 2.97 15.31 -6.06
N VAL A 220 3.56 15.57 -7.23
CA VAL A 220 4.95 15.17 -7.54
C VAL A 220 5.93 15.81 -6.55
N ALA A 221 5.82 17.11 -6.30
CA ALA A 221 6.69 17.80 -5.34
C ALA A 221 6.51 17.25 -3.91
N ASN A 222 5.27 16.98 -3.51
CA ASN A 222 4.97 16.38 -2.20
C ASN A 222 5.49 14.95 -2.07
N ALA A 223 5.40 14.13 -3.14
CA ALA A 223 5.93 12.76 -3.14
C ALA A 223 7.45 12.75 -2.99
N ILE A 224 8.16 13.67 -3.65
CA ILE A 224 9.61 13.81 -3.48
C ILE A 224 9.97 14.19 -2.04
N ARG A 225 9.25 15.14 -1.42
CA ARG A 225 9.44 15.49 -0.01
C ARG A 225 9.11 14.33 0.93
N TYR A 226 8.09 13.55 0.59
CA TYR A 226 7.70 12.36 1.34
C TYR A 226 8.82 11.31 1.29
N ALA A 227 9.38 11.04 0.10
CA ALA A 227 10.52 10.15 -0.09
C ALA A 227 11.73 10.58 0.77
N ALA A 228 12.10 11.86 0.73
CA ALA A 228 13.20 12.39 1.54
C ALA A 228 12.96 12.24 3.06
N LYS A 229 11.73 12.50 3.53
CA LYS A 229 11.38 12.30 4.94
C LYS A 229 11.44 10.83 5.36
N LEU A 230 11.03 9.90 4.50
CA LEU A 230 11.12 8.47 4.76
C LEU A 230 12.57 7.98 4.84
N ALA A 231 13.44 8.48 3.97
CA ALA A 231 14.87 8.20 4.02
C ALA A 231 15.50 8.74 5.32
N LYS A 232 15.28 10.01 5.64
CA LYS A 232 15.74 10.63 6.89
C LYS A 232 15.18 9.93 8.13
N GLY A 233 13.94 9.40 8.06
CA GLY A 233 13.29 8.65 9.12
C GLY A 233 13.75 7.20 9.26
N ASN A 234 14.72 6.76 8.44
CA ASN A 234 15.27 5.39 8.44
C ASN A 234 14.19 4.31 8.22
N LEU A 235 13.37 4.47 7.16
CA LEU A 235 12.25 3.56 6.85
C LEU A 235 12.67 2.09 6.86
N ILE A 236 13.79 1.76 6.23
CA ILE A 236 14.27 0.38 6.07
C ILE A 236 14.56 -0.27 7.44
N GLU A 237 15.29 0.42 8.29
CA GLU A 237 15.63 -0.12 9.61
C GLU A 237 14.40 -0.19 10.54
N LYS A 238 13.54 0.81 10.50
CA LYS A 238 12.26 0.77 11.23
C LYS A 238 11.37 -0.36 10.76
N SER A 239 11.35 -0.64 9.46
CA SER A 239 10.62 -1.77 8.90
C SER A 239 11.13 -3.09 9.46
N LYS A 240 12.45 -3.32 9.44
CA LYS A 240 13.08 -4.52 10.02
C LYS A 240 12.73 -4.69 11.50
N ASP A 241 12.83 -3.61 12.27
CA ASP A 241 12.54 -3.63 13.71
C ASP A 241 11.06 -3.93 14.02
N GLU A 242 10.14 -3.30 13.31
CA GLU A 242 8.71 -3.54 13.52
C GLU A 242 8.30 -4.96 13.10
N PHE A 243 8.82 -5.49 11.99
CA PHE A 243 8.59 -6.88 11.61
C PHE A 243 9.17 -7.86 12.64
N LYS A 244 10.37 -7.59 13.16
CA LYS A 244 10.97 -8.40 14.23
C LYS A 244 10.09 -8.44 15.48
N LYS A 245 9.54 -7.29 15.91
CA LYS A 245 8.60 -7.21 17.04
C LYS A 245 7.29 -7.96 16.76
N ALA A 246 6.71 -7.78 15.58
CA ALA A 246 5.47 -8.45 15.21
C ALA A 246 5.64 -9.98 15.13
N LYS A 247 6.76 -10.47 14.59
CA LYS A 247 7.09 -11.89 14.59
C LYS A 247 7.28 -12.45 16.00
N ALA A 248 7.96 -11.73 16.86
CA ALA A 248 8.10 -12.13 18.28
C ALA A 248 6.75 -12.23 18.99
N ALA A 249 5.75 -11.43 18.59
CA ALA A 249 4.36 -11.50 19.04
C ALA A 249 3.52 -12.57 18.31
N GLY A 250 4.13 -13.40 17.47
CA GLY A 250 3.48 -14.54 16.83
C GLY A 250 2.73 -14.20 15.53
N LEU A 251 3.12 -13.16 14.82
CA LEU A 251 2.51 -12.77 13.54
C LEU A 251 2.36 -13.94 12.56
N GLU A 252 3.41 -14.75 12.37
CA GLU A 252 3.41 -15.86 11.42
C GLU A 252 2.34 -16.92 11.77
N ASN A 253 2.19 -17.24 13.05
CA ASN A 253 1.16 -18.17 13.51
C ASN A 253 -0.26 -17.61 13.30
N ILE A 254 -0.45 -16.32 13.55
CA ILE A 254 -1.74 -15.64 13.34
C ILE A 254 -2.11 -15.67 11.86
N LEU A 255 -1.17 -15.34 10.97
CA LEU A 255 -1.39 -15.38 9.51
C LEU A 255 -1.68 -16.81 9.02
N TYR A 256 -0.97 -17.79 9.52
CA TYR A 256 -1.20 -19.20 9.20
C TYR A 256 -2.61 -19.69 9.62
N GLU A 257 -3.08 -19.27 10.80
CA GLU A 257 -4.44 -19.59 11.24
C GLU A 257 -5.52 -18.97 10.34
N LEU A 258 -5.29 -17.74 9.83
CA LEU A 258 -6.20 -17.08 8.89
C LEU A 258 -6.27 -17.83 7.55
N THR A 259 -5.16 -18.34 7.07
CA THR A 259 -5.11 -19.08 5.79
C THR A 259 -5.65 -20.50 5.92
N LYS A 260 -5.44 -21.19 7.05
CA LYS A 260 -6.03 -22.51 7.31
C LYS A 260 -7.56 -22.50 7.26
N GLY A 261 -8.19 -21.43 7.71
CA GLY A 261 -9.64 -21.26 7.62
C GLY A 261 -10.18 -21.14 6.20
N SER A 262 -9.34 -20.70 5.25
CA SER A 262 -9.64 -20.65 3.81
C SER A 262 -9.43 -22.01 3.13
N ILE A 263 -8.58 -22.88 3.70
CA ILE A 263 -8.42 -24.29 3.30
C ILE A 263 -9.48 -25.14 4.04
N LYS A 264 -10.73 -24.68 4.11
CA LYS A 264 -11.84 -25.61 4.35
C LYS A 264 -11.98 -26.48 3.13
N SER A 265 -11.38 -27.67 3.25
CA SER A 265 -11.62 -28.83 2.40
C SER A 265 -12.07 -28.45 0.97
N GLU A 266 -11.11 -28.17 0.10
CA GLU A 266 -11.29 -28.61 -1.25
C GLU A 266 -11.54 -30.13 -1.15
N LYS A 267 -12.80 -30.52 -1.10
CA LYS A 267 -13.15 -31.86 -1.58
C LYS A 267 -12.46 -31.91 -2.91
N GLN A 268 -11.52 -32.83 -3.09
CA GLN A 268 -10.96 -33.11 -4.41
C GLN A 268 -12.14 -33.48 -5.29
N ILE A 269 -12.62 -32.48 -6.03
CA ILE A 269 -13.68 -32.69 -7.01
C ILE A 269 -12.94 -33.40 -8.15
N LEU A 270 -13.27 -34.67 -8.34
CA LEU A 270 -12.72 -35.45 -9.42
C LEU A 270 -13.15 -34.83 -10.74
N MET A 271 -12.19 -34.48 -11.58
CA MET A 271 -12.43 -33.96 -12.92
C MET A 271 -13.30 -34.98 -13.68
N PRO A 272 -14.49 -34.61 -14.18
CA PRO A 272 -15.31 -35.53 -14.97
C PRO A 272 -14.60 -35.97 -16.23
N ASN A 273 -15.07 -37.05 -16.82
CA ASN A 273 -14.55 -37.54 -18.11
C ASN A 273 -14.73 -36.45 -19.16
N LYS A 274 -13.68 -36.31 -20.01
CA LYS A 274 -13.68 -35.25 -21.03
C LYS A 274 -14.80 -35.50 -22.05
N GLU A 275 -15.75 -34.57 -22.09
CA GLU A 275 -16.87 -34.57 -23.03
C GLU A 275 -16.64 -33.57 -24.17
N VAL A 276 -17.40 -33.73 -25.26
CA VAL A 276 -17.37 -32.76 -26.36
C VAL A 276 -18.01 -31.47 -25.93
N VAL A 277 -17.27 -30.36 -26.04
CA VAL A 277 -17.77 -29.04 -25.67
C VAL A 277 -18.89 -28.62 -26.62
N THR A 278 -20.09 -28.46 -26.08
CA THR A 278 -21.30 -28.06 -26.83
C THR A 278 -21.79 -26.66 -26.45
N ALA A 279 -21.22 -26.07 -25.41
CA ALA A 279 -21.57 -24.72 -24.95
C ALA A 279 -20.32 -23.91 -24.60
N GLN A 280 -20.46 -22.60 -24.64
CA GLN A 280 -19.39 -21.66 -24.34
C GLN A 280 -19.85 -20.66 -23.31
N ILE A 281 -19.08 -20.46 -22.24
CA ILE A 281 -19.31 -19.44 -21.22
C ILE A 281 -18.32 -18.31 -21.44
N SER A 282 -18.81 -17.08 -21.47
CA SER A 282 -17.96 -15.89 -21.62
C SER A 282 -18.19 -14.92 -20.46
N GLY A 283 -17.24 -14.02 -20.20
CA GLY A 283 -17.35 -13.00 -19.16
C GLY A 283 -16.89 -13.44 -17.77
N ILE A 284 -16.22 -14.58 -17.65
CA ILE A 284 -15.57 -15.01 -16.40
C ILE A 284 -14.18 -14.36 -16.35
N ASP A 285 -13.86 -13.69 -15.23
CA ASP A 285 -12.53 -13.18 -14.98
C ASP A 285 -11.53 -14.34 -14.90
N ILE A 286 -10.32 -14.14 -15.43
CA ILE A 286 -9.29 -15.17 -15.44
C ILE A 286 -8.90 -15.62 -14.02
N MET A 287 -9.07 -14.75 -13.02
CA MET A 287 -8.80 -15.07 -11.61
C MET A 287 -9.89 -15.97 -11.00
N ASP A 288 -11.09 -15.96 -11.56
CA ASP A 288 -12.23 -16.76 -11.10
C ASP A 288 -12.44 -18.03 -11.94
N LEU A 289 -11.62 -18.24 -12.98
CA LEU A 289 -11.79 -19.34 -13.93
C LEU A 289 -11.73 -20.70 -13.24
N GLU A 290 -10.79 -20.91 -12.33
CA GLU A 290 -10.63 -22.17 -11.62
C GLU A 290 -11.83 -22.47 -10.71
N SER A 291 -12.32 -21.46 -9.99
CA SER A 291 -13.53 -21.56 -9.15
C SER A 291 -14.76 -21.86 -9.98
N ALA A 292 -14.90 -21.21 -11.15
CA ALA A 292 -16.01 -21.46 -12.08
C ALA A 292 -15.97 -22.88 -12.65
N VAL A 293 -14.80 -23.38 -13.02
CA VAL A 293 -14.61 -24.77 -13.49
C VAL A 293 -14.96 -25.77 -12.41
N GLN A 294 -14.55 -25.53 -11.15
CA GLN A 294 -14.91 -26.40 -10.03
C GLN A 294 -16.41 -26.43 -9.74
N MET A 295 -17.10 -25.28 -9.84
CA MET A 295 -18.55 -25.23 -9.71
C MET A 295 -19.26 -26.06 -10.78
N LEU A 296 -18.82 -25.97 -12.03
CA LEU A 296 -19.37 -26.75 -13.14
C LEU A 296 -19.16 -28.27 -12.98
N TRP A 297 -18.11 -28.68 -12.28
CA TRP A 297 -17.86 -30.12 -12.00
C TRP A 297 -18.71 -30.67 -10.87
N GLN A 298 -19.38 -29.80 -10.09
CA GLN A 298 -20.27 -30.21 -8.99
C GLN A 298 -21.70 -30.49 -9.45
N GLU A 299 -22.10 -30.01 -10.63
CA GLU A 299 -23.41 -30.30 -11.27
C GLU A 299 -23.32 -31.55 -12.17
#